data_a8b653a2c0693589be3ee0709d69ec36
#
_entry.id   a8b653a2c0693589be3ee0709d69ec36
#
_cell.length_a   1.000
_cell.length_b   1.000
_cell.length_c   1.000
_cell.angle_alpha   90.00
_cell.angle_beta   90.00
_cell.angle_gamma   90.00
#
_symmetry.space_group_name_H-M   'P 1'
#
loop_
_entity.id
_entity.type
_entity.pdbx_description
1 polymer ?
#
loop_
_entity_poly.entity_id
_entity_poly.type
_entity_poly.pdbx_seq_one_letter_code
_entity_poly.pdbx_strand_id
1 'polypeptide(L)'
;MKLKTVSTFVGAMFCVVPAFASPEITEEEAKQRHCLAEAILFEAGNQPFVGKLAVGEVIMNRVKSNKYPNSICGVVHQGPINKWWKRVHNKIVPVRNKCQFSYYCDGRSDRTNKWARTKTWQDVLNATIYLSVLHNISVTNGATHYHANYVNPAWNKYLRKTVQIQDHVFYK
;
A
#
# COMPACT_ATOMS: atom_id res chain seq x y z
N MET A 1 -51.71 65.85 -6.42
CA MET A 1 -51.70 64.38 -6.67
C MET A 1 -50.28 63.87 -6.38
N LYS A 2 -50.07 63.16 -5.23
CA LYS A 2 -48.73 62.70 -4.81
C LYS A 2 -48.60 61.22 -5.21
N LEU A 3 -47.66 60.91 -6.12
CA LEU A 3 -47.29 59.54 -6.45
C LEU A 3 -46.47 58.94 -5.29
N LYS A 4 -46.90 57.80 -4.78
CA LYS A 4 -46.12 56.96 -3.87
C LYS A 4 -45.31 55.95 -4.66
N THR A 5 -43.98 56.07 -4.59
CA THR A 5 -43.05 55.07 -5.13
C THR A 5 -43.01 53.87 -4.16
N VAL A 6 -43.35 52.69 -4.67
CA VAL A 6 -43.21 51.40 -3.95
C VAL A 6 -41.81 50.85 -4.32
N SER A 7 -40.94 50.78 -3.33
CA SER A 7 -39.61 50.14 -3.46
C SER A 7 -39.73 48.67 -3.14
N THR A 8 -39.54 47.83 -4.14
CA THR A 8 -39.54 46.36 -4.01
C THR A 8 -38.12 45.91 -3.64
N PHE A 9 -37.92 45.46 -2.42
CA PHE A 9 -36.70 44.77 -1.99
C PHE A 9 -36.69 43.34 -2.54
N VAL A 10 -35.83 43.05 -3.50
CA VAL A 10 -35.53 41.66 -3.90
C VAL A 10 -34.43 41.13 -2.99
N GLY A 11 -34.84 40.33 -2.00
CA GLY A 11 -33.93 39.60 -1.14
C GLY A 11 -33.22 38.46 -1.90
N ALA A 12 -31.94 38.60 -2.16
CA ALA A 12 -31.10 37.54 -2.69
C ALA A 12 -30.89 36.48 -1.60
N MET A 13 -31.55 35.33 -1.74
CA MET A 13 -31.38 34.17 -0.87
C MET A 13 -30.07 33.48 -1.25
N PHE A 14 -28.99 33.72 -0.51
CA PHE A 14 -27.72 33.00 -0.66
C PHE A 14 -27.91 31.58 -0.10
N CYS A 15 -28.01 30.57 -0.96
CA CYS A 15 -27.86 29.18 -0.58
C CYS A 15 -26.38 28.93 -0.18
N VAL A 16 -26.12 28.85 1.13
CA VAL A 16 -24.84 28.39 1.65
C VAL A 16 -24.80 26.88 1.47
N VAL A 17 -24.13 26.41 0.42
CA VAL A 17 -23.83 24.99 0.24
C VAL A 17 -22.71 24.64 1.22
N PRO A 18 -22.90 23.71 2.17
CA PRO A 18 -21.82 23.27 3.03
C PRO A 18 -20.71 22.67 2.18
N ALA A 19 -19.52 23.25 2.26
CA ALA A 19 -18.32 22.66 1.65
C ALA A 19 -18.02 21.36 2.41
N PHE A 20 -18.29 20.22 1.80
CA PHE A 20 -17.80 18.93 2.28
C PHE A 20 -16.28 18.95 2.11
N ALA A 21 -15.54 19.23 3.21
CA ALA A 21 -14.12 19.05 3.26
C ALA A 21 -13.83 17.56 3.01
N SER A 22 -13.10 17.24 1.94
CA SER A 22 -12.59 15.89 1.73
C SER A 22 -11.76 15.51 2.95
N PRO A 23 -11.90 14.30 3.52
CA PRO A 23 -11.10 13.91 4.66
C PRO A 23 -9.62 14.00 4.29
N GLU A 24 -8.90 14.88 4.98
CA GLU A 24 -7.48 15.05 4.80
C GLU A 24 -6.77 13.81 5.36
N ILE A 25 -5.98 13.13 4.52
CA ILE A 25 -5.21 11.97 4.97
C ILE A 25 -4.10 12.43 5.92
N THR A 26 -3.96 11.73 7.04
CA THR A 26 -2.89 12.03 7.99
C THR A 26 -1.51 11.70 7.41
N GLU A 27 -0.46 12.31 7.96
CA GLU A 27 0.93 12.01 7.57
C GLU A 27 1.26 10.52 7.74
N GLU A 28 0.79 9.90 8.81
CA GLU A 28 1.01 8.47 9.06
C GLU A 28 0.28 7.60 8.01
N GLU A 29 -0.94 7.93 7.64
CA GLU A 29 -1.66 7.22 6.56
C GLU A 29 -0.95 7.38 5.20
N ALA A 30 -0.46 8.58 4.89
CA ALA A 30 0.31 8.83 3.68
C ALA A 30 1.59 7.97 3.65
N LYS A 31 2.30 7.87 4.78
CA LYS A 31 3.47 7.03 4.95
C LYS A 31 3.14 5.54 4.79
N GLN A 32 2.07 5.05 5.41
CA GLN A 32 1.64 3.65 5.26
C GLN A 32 1.29 3.32 3.81
N ARG A 33 0.58 4.20 3.11
CA ARG A 33 0.27 4.05 1.67
C ARG A 33 1.53 4.07 0.81
N HIS A 34 2.52 4.88 1.16
CA HIS A 34 3.80 4.93 0.46
C HIS A 34 4.54 3.59 0.59
N CYS A 35 4.66 3.03 1.78
CA CYS A 35 5.24 1.70 1.98
C CYS A 35 4.53 0.62 1.14
N LEU A 36 3.19 0.67 1.05
CA LEU A 36 2.42 -0.28 0.24
C LEU A 36 2.73 -0.12 -1.25
N ALA A 37 2.74 1.13 -1.73
CA ALA A 37 3.03 1.42 -3.13
C ALA A 37 4.45 0.99 -3.53
N GLU A 38 5.46 1.25 -2.70
CA GLU A 38 6.83 0.80 -2.93
C GLU A 38 6.91 -0.72 -3.02
N ALA A 39 6.31 -1.44 -2.06
CA ALA A 39 6.33 -2.88 -2.06
C ALA A 39 5.65 -3.47 -3.31
N ILE A 40 4.49 -2.95 -3.71
CA ILE A 40 3.82 -3.36 -4.95
C ILE A 40 4.68 -3.08 -6.18
N LEU A 41 5.36 -1.93 -6.23
CA LEU A 41 6.22 -1.55 -7.34
C LEU A 41 7.39 -2.53 -7.52
N PHE A 42 8.12 -2.79 -6.44
CA PHE A 42 9.35 -3.59 -6.50
C PHE A 42 9.08 -5.09 -6.64
N GLU A 43 7.97 -5.58 -6.09
CA GLU A 43 7.63 -7.01 -6.11
C GLU A 43 6.75 -7.41 -7.31
N ALA A 44 5.92 -6.49 -7.82
CA ALA A 44 4.94 -6.79 -8.86
C ALA A 44 4.83 -5.69 -9.94
N GLY A 45 5.81 -4.81 -10.07
CA GLY A 45 5.76 -3.70 -11.03
C GLY A 45 5.59 -4.14 -12.49
N ASN A 46 6.15 -5.28 -12.87
CA ASN A 46 6.02 -5.90 -14.20
C ASN A 46 4.74 -6.75 -14.36
N GLN A 47 3.98 -7.00 -13.28
CA GLN A 47 2.78 -7.80 -13.32
C GLN A 47 1.57 -6.99 -13.83
N PRO A 48 0.54 -7.63 -14.40
CA PRO A 48 -0.76 -7.01 -14.62
C PRO A 48 -1.38 -6.45 -13.33
N PHE A 49 -2.39 -5.59 -13.45
CA PHE A 49 -3.03 -4.93 -12.33
C PHE A 49 -3.50 -5.91 -11.23
N VAL A 50 -4.07 -7.07 -11.61
CA VAL A 50 -4.50 -8.11 -10.66
C VAL A 50 -3.31 -8.70 -9.88
N GLY A 51 -2.14 -8.83 -10.49
CA GLY A 51 -0.91 -9.28 -9.82
C GLY A 51 -0.42 -8.25 -8.78
N LYS A 52 -0.51 -6.95 -9.11
CA LYS A 52 -0.23 -5.85 -8.18
C LYS A 52 -1.18 -5.86 -6.98
N LEU A 53 -2.49 -6.04 -7.23
CA LEU A 53 -3.48 -6.21 -6.17
C LEU A 53 -3.16 -7.42 -5.28
N ALA A 54 -2.79 -8.55 -5.88
CA ALA A 54 -2.51 -9.78 -5.15
C ALA A 54 -1.32 -9.63 -4.19
N VAL A 55 -0.22 -9.03 -4.63
CA VAL A 55 0.94 -8.78 -3.76
C VAL A 55 0.57 -7.80 -2.64
N GLY A 56 -0.13 -6.72 -2.95
CA GLY A 56 -0.58 -5.77 -1.94
C GLY A 56 -1.59 -6.39 -0.95
N GLU A 57 -2.48 -7.28 -1.40
CA GLU A 57 -3.41 -8.01 -0.52
C GLU A 57 -2.66 -8.91 0.48
N VAL A 58 -1.57 -9.56 0.07
CA VAL A 58 -0.73 -10.33 1.00
C VAL A 58 -0.20 -9.44 2.13
N ILE A 59 0.25 -8.22 1.82
CA ILE A 59 0.70 -7.26 2.83
C ILE A 59 -0.46 -6.92 3.78
N MET A 60 -1.64 -6.62 3.25
CA MET A 60 -2.82 -6.30 4.06
C MET A 60 -3.28 -7.49 4.91
N ASN A 61 -3.21 -8.72 4.39
CA ASN A 61 -3.51 -9.94 5.15
C ASN A 61 -2.52 -10.17 6.29
N ARG A 62 -1.24 -9.87 6.08
CA ARG A 62 -0.23 -9.91 7.14
C ARG A 62 -0.53 -8.89 8.23
N VAL A 63 -0.85 -7.65 7.88
CA VAL A 63 -1.24 -6.60 8.85
C VAL A 63 -2.44 -7.03 9.71
N LYS A 64 -3.41 -7.73 9.12
CA LYS A 64 -4.59 -8.27 9.83
C LYS A 64 -4.29 -9.48 10.72
N SER A 65 -3.14 -10.11 10.56
CA SER A 65 -2.76 -11.32 11.27
C SER A 65 -1.89 -10.99 12.49
N ASN A 66 -2.19 -11.59 13.64
CA ASN A 66 -1.38 -11.46 14.87
C ASN A 66 0.02 -12.07 14.78
N LYS A 67 0.35 -12.75 13.68
CA LYS A 67 1.68 -13.33 13.41
C LYS A 67 2.66 -12.33 12.79
N TYR A 68 2.20 -11.16 12.41
CA TYR A 68 2.99 -10.14 11.71
C TYR A 68 2.85 -8.77 12.40
N PRO A 69 3.70 -7.79 12.05
CA PRO A 69 3.52 -6.42 12.49
C PRO A 69 2.13 -5.88 12.10
N ASN A 70 1.55 -5.05 12.97
CA ASN A 70 0.21 -4.48 12.82
C ASN A 70 0.16 -3.21 11.96
N SER A 71 1.19 -2.93 11.17
CA SER A 71 1.26 -1.79 10.26
C SER A 71 1.86 -2.20 8.92
N ILE A 72 1.50 -1.49 7.85
CA ILE A 72 1.98 -1.78 6.49
C ILE A 72 3.50 -1.62 6.42
N CYS A 73 4.04 -0.48 6.88
CA CYS A 73 5.48 -0.27 6.91
C CYS A 73 6.19 -1.30 7.81
N GLY A 74 5.56 -1.71 8.92
CA GLY A 74 6.10 -2.77 9.79
C GLY A 74 6.22 -4.12 9.08
N VAL A 75 5.22 -4.51 8.29
CA VAL A 75 5.25 -5.73 7.47
C VAL A 75 6.29 -5.63 6.36
N VAL A 76 6.32 -4.51 5.65
CA VAL A 76 7.24 -4.28 4.51
C VAL A 76 8.69 -4.24 4.96
N HIS A 77 8.96 -3.58 6.07
CA HIS A 77 10.33 -3.45 6.62
C HIS A 77 10.74 -4.62 7.53
N GLN A 78 9.94 -5.69 7.59
CA GLN A 78 10.23 -6.83 8.47
C GLN A 78 11.51 -7.55 8.05
N GLY A 79 12.42 -7.69 9.01
CA GLY A 79 13.69 -8.39 8.83
C GLY A 79 14.58 -8.27 10.06
N PRO A 80 15.67 -9.03 10.15
CA PRO A 80 16.63 -8.90 11.24
C PRO A 80 17.35 -7.55 11.14
N ILE A 81 17.60 -6.93 12.29
CA ILE A 81 18.34 -5.68 12.40
C ILE A 81 19.80 -5.95 12.79
N ASN A 82 20.69 -5.11 12.34
CA ASN A 82 22.10 -5.13 12.73
C ASN A 82 22.23 -4.69 14.20
N LYS A 83 22.53 -5.65 15.08
CA LYS A 83 22.61 -5.44 16.53
C LYS A 83 23.71 -4.45 16.93
N TRP A 84 24.81 -4.39 16.18
CA TRP A 84 25.90 -3.45 16.45
C TRP A 84 25.47 -2.01 16.21
N TRP A 85 24.86 -1.69 15.04
CA TRP A 85 24.34 -0.36 14.72
C TRP A 85 23.28 0.07 15.74
N LYS A 86 22.37 -0.84 16.13
CA LYS A 86 21.35 -0.56 17.14
C LYS A 86 21.98 -0.22 18.49
N ARG A 87 23.00 -0.98 18.92
CA ARG A 87 23.64 -0.82 20.24
C ARG A 87 24.52 0.44 20.29
N VAL A 88 25.35 0.69 19.27
CA VAL A 88 26.38 1.73 19.29
C VAL A 88 25.83 3.09 18.88
N HIS A 89 24.94 3.11 17.88
CA HIS A 89 24.45 4.36 17.28
C HIS A 89 22.95 4.59 17.48
N ASN A 90 22.26 3.71 18.19
CA ASN A 90 20.79 3.68 18.32
C ASN A 90 20.07 3.78 16.96
N LYS A 91 20.68 3.25 15.88
CA LYS A 91 20.13 3.25 14.52
C LYS A 91 19.58 1.87 14.17
N ILE A 92 18.38 1.87 13.61
CA ILE A 92 17.78 0.66 13.03
C ILE A 92 18.31 0.50 11.60
N VAL A 93 19.25 -0.42 11.44
CA VAL A 93 19.83 -0.77 10.13
C VAL A 93 19.47 -2.23 9.87
N PRO A 94 18.74 -2.55 8.79
CA PRO A 94 18.42 -3.93 8.44
C PRO A 94 19.70 -4.70 8.04
N VAL A 95 19.67 -6.00 8.27
CA VAL A 95 20.75 -6.88 7.76
C VAL A 95 20.54 -7.08 6.26
N ARG A 96 21.57 -6.73 5.49
CA ARG A 96 21.52 -6.76 4.02
C ARG A 96 21.06 -8.13 3.49
N ASN A 97 20.15 -8.11 2.51
CA ASN A 97 19.56 -9.28 1.85
C ASN A 97 18.86 -10.28 2.79
N LYS A 98 18.38 -9.82 3.97
CA LYS A 98 17.69 -10.65 4.95
C LYS A 98 16.25 -10.20 5.24
N CYS A 99 15.75 -9.18 4.52
CA CYS A 99 14.40 -8.65 4.70
C CYS A 99 13.34 -9.53 4.02
N GLN A 100 12.12 -9.47 4.54
CA GLN A 100 10.95 -10.15 3.96
C GLN A 100 10.68 -9.66 2.53
N PHE A 101 10.81 -8.34 2.32
CA PHE A 101 10.78 -7.69 1.01
C PHE A 101 12.21 -7.32 0.67
N SER A 102 12.78 -8.01 -0.32
CA SER A 102 14.22 -7.98 -0.58
C SER A 102 14.73 -6.59 -0.96
N TYR A 103 13.95 -5.81 -1.71
CA TYR A 103 14.33 -4.48 -2.16
C TYR A 103 14.68 -3.55 -0.99
N TYR A 104 13.97 -3.65 0.15
CA TYR A 104 14.15 -2.77 1.31
C TYR A 104 15.57 -2.84 1.92
N CYS A 105 16.29 -3.93 1.73
CA CYS A 105 17.64 -4.09 2.28
C CYS A 105 18.66 -4.73 1.34
N ASP A 106 18.45 -4.64 0.02
CA ASP A 106 19.40 -5.12 -0.98
C ASP A 106 20.59 -4.15 -1.19
N GLY A 107 20.50 -2.94 -0.61
CA GLY A 107 21.52 -1.89 -0.69
C GLY A 107 21.43 -1.06 -1.96
N ARG A 108 20.34 -1.16 -2.71
CA ARG A 108 20.04 -0.28 -3.85
C ARG A 108 19.16 0.88 -3.40
N SER A 109 18.94 1.83 -4.29
CA SER A 109 18.08 2.97 -4.01
C SER A 109 16.63 2.64 -4.30
N ASP A 110 15.76 2.79 -3.29
CA ASP A 110 14.30 2.57 -3.39
C ASP A 110 13.55 3.81 -3.89
N ARG A 111 14.27 4.81 -4.43
CA ARG A 111 13.64 6.03 -4.94
C ARG A 111 12.67 5.73 -6.08
N THR A 112 11.41 6.13 -5.89
CA THR A 112 10.32 5.89 -6.84
C THR A 112 10.17 6.97 -7.91
N ASN A 113 10.88 8.11 -7.78
CA ASN A 113 10.76 9.26 -8.67
C ASN A 113 10.97 8.95 -10.15
N LYS A 114 11.85 7.99 -10.48
CA LYS A 114 12.07 7.52 -11.86
C LYS A 114 10.83 6.88 -12.50
N TRP A 115 9.87 6.43 -11.68
CA TRP A 115 8.65 5.79 -12.13
C TRP A 115 7.45 6.74 -12.19
N ALA A 116 7.57 7.95 -11.60
CA ALA A 116 6.47 8.87 -11.30
C ALA A 116 5.52 9.19 -12.49
N ARG A 117 6.02 9.11 -13.73
CA ARG A 117 5.23 9.39 -14.96
C ARG A 117 4.92 8.13 -15.77
N THR A 118 5.17 6.95 -15.23
CA THR A 118 4.93 5.69 -15.96
C THR A 118 3.53 5.14 -15.69
N LYS A 119 3.02 4.37 -16.67
CA LYS A 119 1.78 3.60 -16.48
C LYS A 119 1.91 2.63 -15.30
N THR A 120 3.07 2.01 -15.14
CA THR A 120 3.35 1.10 -14.02
C THR A 120 3.10 1.78 -12.68
N TRP A 121 3.61 3.00 -12.49
CA TRP A 121 3.41 3.76 -11.25
C TRP A 121 1.93 4.12 -11.05
N GLN A 122 1.25 4.54 -12.10
CA GLN A 122 -0.18 4.82 -12.03
C GLN A 122 -0.99 3.59 -11.61
N ASP A 123 -0.68 2.42 -12.18
CA ASP A 123 -1.33 1.17 -11.81
C ASP A 123 -1.01 0.78 -10.35
N VAL A 124 0.21 1.02 -9.88
CA VAL A 124 0.62 0.82 -8.47
C VAL A 124 -0.18 1.72 -7.53
N LEU A 125 -0.30 3.01 -7.84
CA LEU A 125 -1.09 3.94 -7.04
C LEU A 125 -2.56 3.54 -6.99
N ASN A 126 -3.13 3.17 -8.13
CA ASN A 126 -4.50 2.67 -8.19
C ASN A 126 -4.70 1.43 -7.34
N ALA A 127 -3.79 0.44 -7.42
CA ALA A 127 -3.84 -0.75 -6.58
C ALA A 127 -3.74 -0.40 -5.08
N THR A 128 -2.87 0.54 -4.73
CA THR A 128 -2.72 1.04 -3.35
C THR A 128 -4.03 1.66 -2.84
N ILE A 129 -4.68 2.51 -3.65
CA ILE A 129 -5.96 3.13 -3.30
C ILE A 129 -7.03 2.06 -3.12
N TYR A 130 -7.16 1.12 -4.07
CA TYR A 130 -8.12 0.02 -3.98
C TYR A 130 -7.98 -0.77 -2.69
N LEU A 131 -6.75 -1.14 -2.33
CA LEU A 131 -6.47 -1.90 -1.11
C LEU A 131 -6.71 -1.10 0.18
N SER A 132 -6.51 0.22 0.14
CA SER A 132 -6.70 1.11 1.30
C SER A 132 -8.17 1.44 1.56
N VAL A 133 -9.01 1.48 0.50
CA VAL A 133 -10.42 1.90 0.58
C VAL A 133 -11.35 0.69 0.60
N LEU A 134 -11.07 -0.32 -0.21
CA LEU A 134 -11.92 -1.50 -0.36
C LEU A 134 -11.39 -2.63 0.53
N HIS A 135 -11.81 -2.67 1.78
CA HIS A 135 -11.36 -3.64 2.79
C HIS A 135 -11.66 -5.12 2.48
N ASN A 136 -12.46 -5.41 1.45
CA ASN A 136 -12.97 -6.75 1.12
C ASN A 136 -12.42 -7.31 -0.22
N ILE A 137 -11.29 -6.83 -0.71
CA ILE A 137 -10.62 -7.44 -1.86
C ILE A 137 -10.09 -8.81 -1.44
N SER A 138 -10.45 -9.85 -2.17
CA SER A 138 -10.01 -11.23 -1.92
C SER A 138 -9.61 -11.93 -3.22
N VAL A 139 -8.54 -11.43 -3.87
CA VAL A 139 -7.99 -12.06 -5.08
C VAL A 139 -7.05 -13.22 -4.74
N THR A 140 -6.50 -13.24 -3.52
CA THR A 140 -5.54 -14.27 -3.06
C THR A 140 -6.15 -15.29 -2.10
N ASN A 141 -7.45 -15.18 -1.78
CA ASN A 141 -8.14 -16.04 -0.80
C ASN A 141 -7.48 -16.03 0.59
N GLY A 142 -7.03 -14.85 1.02
CA GLY A 142 -6.42 -14.63 2.34
C GLY A 142 -4.98 -15.12 2.45
N ALA A 143 -4.25 -15.20 1.35
CA ALA A 143 -2.84 -15.61 1.37
C ALA A 143 -1.97 -14.64 2.17
N THR A 144 -0.96 -15.20 2.84
CA THR A 144 0.07 -14.47 3.58
C THR A 144 1.47 -14.74 3.04
N HIS A 145 1.61 -15.67 2.10
CA HIS A 145 2.87 -16.03 1.45
C HIS A 145 2.69 -16.13 -0.05
N TYR A 146 3.76 -15.84 -0.79
CA TYR A 146 3.83 -16.10 -2.23
C TYR A 146 5.28 -16.33 -2.65
N HIS A 147 5.45 -16.94 -3.80
CA HIS A 147 6.73 -17.05 -4.49
C HIS A 147 6.51 -16.99 -6.00
N ALA A 148 7.56 -16.68 -6.76
CA ALA A 148 7.50 -16.76 -8.21
C ALA A 148 7.36 -18.21 -8.67
N ASN A 149 6.60 -18.46 -9.73
CA ASN A 149 6.24 -19.80 -10.20
C ASN A 149 7.45 -20.68 -10.61
N TYR A 150 8.59 -20.05 -10.87
CA TYR A 150 9.85 -20.73 -11.24
C TYR A 150 10.75 -21.05 -10.05
N VAL A 151 10.34 -20.74 -8.79
CA VAL A 151 11.05 -21.12 -7.56
C VAL A 151 10.23 -22.12 -6.75
N ASN A 152 10.91 -22.92 -5.94
CA ASN A 152 10.29 -23.93 -5.10
C ASN A 152 10.83 -23.85 -3.68
N PRO A 153 10.37 -22.90 -2.85
CA PRO A 153 10.86 -22.73 -1.49
C PRO A 153 10.39 -23.86 -0.59
N ALA A 154 11.25 -24.30 0.34
CA ALA A 154 10.97 -25.44 1.21
C ALA A 154 9.68 -25.28 2.06
N TRP A 155 9.32 -24.03 2.38
CA TRP A 155 8.14 -23.74 3.21
C TRP A 155 6.80 -23.99 2.49
N ASN A 156 6.74 -24.06 1.15
CA ASN A 156 5.49 -24.27 0.41
C ASN A 156 4.83 -25.62 0.71
N LYS A 157 5.62 -26.60 1.18
CA LYS A 157 5.13 -27.94 1.59
C LYS A 157 4.25 -27.90 2.85
N TYR A 158 4.37 -26.84 3.65
CA TYR A 158 3.68 -26.69 4.94
C TYR A 158 2.50 -25.71 4.87
N LEU A 159 2.27 -25.10 3.73
CA LEU A 159 1.21 -24.13 3.52
C LEU A 159 0.25 -24.58 2.42
N ARG A 160 -1.01 -24.24 2.59
CA ARG A 160 -2.04 -24.52 1.59
C ARG A 160 -1.94 -23.51 0.44
N LYS A 161 -1.72 -24.01 -0.79
CA LYS A 161 -1.83 -23.20 -2.00
C LYS A 161 -3.26 -22.67 -2.12
N THR A 162 -3.42 -21.35 -2.37
CA THR A 162 -4.72 -20.71 -2.52
C THR A 162 -5.04 -20.43 -3.99
N VAL A 163 -4.13 -19.77 -4.71
CA VAL A 163 -4.30 -19.41 -6.11
C VAL A 163 -2.95 -19.20 -6.77
N GLN A 164 -2.91 -19.24 -8.08
CA GLN A 164 -1.80 -18.73 -8.90
C GLN A 164 -2.32 -17.57 -9.74
N ILE A 165 -1.61 -16.45 -9.69
CA ILE A 165 -1.92 -15.25 -10.47
C ILE A 165 -0.65 -14.87 -11.21
N GLN A 166 -0.68 -15.02 -12.53
CA GLN A 166 0.47 -14.81 -13.41
C GLN A 166 1.72 -15.56 -12.90
N ASP A 167 2.80 -14.83 -12.62
CA ASP A 167 4.08 -15.42 -12.21
C ASP A 167 4.17 -15.71 -10.72
N HIS A 168 3.12 -15.47 -9.94
CA HIS A 168 3.11 -15.69 -8.49
C HIS A 168 2.15 -16.79 -8.06
N VAL A 169 2.61 -17.67 -7.17
CA VAL A 169 1.82 -18.71 -6.51
C VAL A 169 1.63 -18.30 -5.05
N PHE A 170 0.37 -18.26 -4.59
CA PHE A 170 -0.04 -17.74 -3.29
C PHE A 170 -0.42 -18.86 -2.32
N TYR A 171 -0.15 -18.65 -1.02
CA TYR A 171 -0.33 -19.64 0.04
C TYR A 171 -0.84 -19.01 1.35
N LYS A 172 -1.57 -19.85 2.10
CA LYS A 172 -2.08 -19.51 3.43
C LYS A 172 -1.74 -20.56 4.46
#